data_f3327535a82a19c3eca123764d15a94a
#
_entry.id   f3327535a82a19c3eca123764d15a94a
#
_cell.length_a   1.000
_cell.length_b   1.000
_cell.length_c   1.000
_cell.angle_alpha   90.00
_cell.angle_beta   90.00
_cell.angle_gamma   90.00
#
_symmetry.space_group_name_H-M   'P 1'
#
loop_
_entity.id
_entity.type
_entity.pdbx_description
1 polymer ?
#
loop_
_entity_poly.entity_id
_entity_poly.type
_entity_poly.pdbx_seq_one_letter_code
_entity_poly.pdbx_strand_id
1 'polypeptide(L)'
;VIKRLYLVVFISLLAVPVLLAQDSESNNSQAANIAGSWQISWQGRGGSRQATMQVQQDGSKLSGTFEDESGSSQLAGSIAGNKVSFSVQIQGRPMTVAFTGTVDGDKMSGTFQPQGGGGGGGGRGGRGGGQGNHSWTGVRQ
;
A
#
# COMPACT_ATOMS: atom_id res chain seq x y z
N VAL A 1 58.55 58.10 31.90
CA VAL A 1 58.28 57.34 30.71
C VAL A 1 57.01 56.53 30.88
N ILE A 2 55.89 57.11 30.38
CA ILE A 2 54.58 56.49 30.56
C ILE A 2 54.30 55.61 29.34
N LYS A 3 54.33 54.32 29.57
CA LYS A 3 53.91 53.37 28.55
C LYS A 3 52.39 53.32 28.52
N ARG A 4 51.81 53.91 27.50
CA ARG A 4 50.37 53.80 27.26
C ARG A 4 50.07 52.39 26.72
N LEU A 5 49.44 51.60 27.54
CA LEU A 5 48.91 50.29 27.17
C LEU A 5 47.57 50.49 26.43
N TYR A 6 47.57 50.35 25.13
CA TYR A 6 46.33 50.32 24.38
C TYR A 6 45.67 48.95 24.50
N LEU A 7 44.61 48.93 25.29
CA LEU A 7 43.73 47.77 25.39
C LEU A 7 42.85 47.76 24.12
N VAL A 8 43.21 46.96 23.16
CA VAL A 8 42.36 46.70 22.00
C VAL A 8 41.31 45.68 22.40
N VAL A 9 40.09 46.19 22.66
CA VAL A 9 38.93 45.33 22.86
C VAL A 9 38.45 44.86 21.51
N PHE A 10 38.80 43.62 21.14
CA PHE A 10 38.20 42.92 20.02
C PHE A 10 36.79 42.51 20.40
N ILE A 11 35.79 43.28 19.99
CA ILE A 11 34.42 42.86 19.99
C ILE A 11 34.25 41.87 18.87
N SER A 12 34.43 40.62 19.16
CA SER A 12 34.13 39.53 18.25
C SER A 12 32.58 39.37 18.19
N LEU A 13 32.04 39.95 17.10
CA LEU A 13 30.62 39.81 16.77
C LEU A 13 30.40 38.35 16.30
N LEU A 14 30.01 37.52 17.24
CA LEU A 14 29.56 36.17 16.94
C LEU A 14 28.23 36.24 16.15
N ALA A 15 28.35 36.23 14.84
CA ALA A 15 27.22 35.92 13.99
C ALA A 15 26.84 34.48 14.20
N VAL A 16 25.82 34.24 15.00
CA VAL A 16 25.17 32.96 15.12
C VAL A 16 24.40 32.74 13.83
N PRO A 17 24.75 31.76 12.99
CA PRO A 17 23.87 31.36 11.91
C PRO A 17 22.64 30.74 12.57
N VAL A 18 21.52 31.42 12.49
CA VAL A 18 20.22 30.82 12.72
C VAL A 18 20.06 29.77 11.61
N LEU A 19 20.43 28.54 11.90
CA LEU A 19 19.94 27.42 11.13
C LEU A 19 18.43 27.45 11.31
N LEU A 20 17.76 27.97 10.31
CA LEU A 20 16.37 27.62 10.06
C LEU A 20 16.40 26.12 9.81
N ALA A 21 16.21 25.35 10.85
CA ALA A 21 15.75 23.99 10.72
C ALA A 21 14.44 24.12 9.95
N GLN A 22 14.52 23.89 8.66
CA GLN A 22 13.36 23.49 7.89
C GLN A 22 12.99 22.16 8.50
N ASP A 23 12.04 22.17 9.41
CA ASP A 23 11.23 21.00 9.68
C ASP A 23 10.57 20.68 8.35
N SER A 24 11.30 19.95 7.53
CA SER A 24 10.67 19.09 6.57
C SER A 24 9.85 18.15 7.43
N GLU A 25 8.61 18.51 7.68
CA GLU A 25 7.60 17.54 7.99
C GLU A 25 7.57 16.60 6.79
N SER A 26 8.54 15.69 6.79
CA SER A 26 8.35 14.43 6.16
C SER A 26 7.09 13.90 6.82
N ASN A 27 5.95 14.11 6.17
CA ASN A 27 4.81 13.25 6.35
C ASN A 27 5.27 11.86 5.95
N ASN A 28 6.13 11.33 6.76
CA ASN A 28 6.49 9.94 6.79
C ASN A 28 5.27 9.24 7.39
N SER A 29 4.19 9.25 6.61
CA SER A 29 3.09 8.35 6.84
C SER A 29 3.68 6.97 6.63
N GLN A 30 4.33 6.50 7.69
CA GLN A 30 4.92 5.17 7.71
C GLN A 30 3.82 4.21 7.30
N ALA A 31 4.04 3.52 6.18
CA ALA A 31 3.08 2.56 5.69
C ALA A 31 2.79 1.54 6.78
N ALA A 32 1.53 1.18 6.95
CA ALA A 32 1.14 0.14 7.88
C ALA A 32 1.89 -1.16 7.55
N ASN A 33 2.30 -1.88 8.57
CA ASN A 33 2.99 -3.15 8.37
C ASN A 33 1.96 -4.26 8.18
N ILE A 34 1.87 -4.78 6.96
CA ILE A 34 0.98 -5.88 6.60
C ILE A 34 1.74 -7.16 6.26
N ALA A 35 3.04 -7.22 6.50
CA ALA A 35 3.80 -8.46 6.32
C ALA A 35 3.22 -9.56 7.22
N GLY A 36 3.13 -10.77 6.68
CA GLY A 36 2.63 -11.94 7.38
C GLY A 36 1.48 -12.63 6.67
N SER A 37 0.77 -13.47 7.41
CA SER A 37 -0.33 -14.29 6.93
C SER A 37 -1.67 -13.62 7.21
N TRP A 38 -2.54 -13.63 6.21
CA TRP A 38 -3.87 -13.04 6.28
C TRP A 38 -4.91 -14.00 5.74
N GLN A 39 -6.04 -14.10 6.39
CA GLN A 39 -7.21 -14.77 5.86
C GLN A 39 -8.12 -13.75 5.18
N ILE A 40 -8.29 -13.91 3.88
CA ILE A 40 -9.14 -13.07 3.06
C ILE A 40 -10.49 -13.75 2.85
N SER A 41 -11.56 -13.00 2.99
CA SER A 41 -12.93 -13.49 2.80
C SER A 41 -13.72 -12.55 1.90
N TRP A 42 -14.52 -13.10 1.01
CA TRP A 42 -15.42 -12.34 0.13
C TRP A 42 -16.67 -13.12 -0.20
N GLN A 43 -17.70 -12.41 -0.66
CA GLN A 43 -18.92 -13.02 -1.17
C GLN A 43 -18.79 -13.26 -2.67
N GLY A 44 -18.87 -14.51 -3.08
CA GLY A 44 -18.90 -14.93 -4.47
C GLY A 44 -20.29 -15.39 -4.90
N ARG A 45 -20.42 -15.72 -6.18
CA ARG A 45 -21.62 -16.40 -6.68
C ARG A 45 -21.64 -17.81 -6.08
N GLY A 46 -22.52 -18.07 -5.15
CA GLY A 46 -22.63 -19.36 -4.49
C GLY A 46 -22.19 -19.38 -3.02
N GLY A 47 -21.88 -18.24 -2.44
CA GLY A 47 -21.61 -18.10 -1.03
C GLY A 47 -20.29 -17.44 -0.66
N SER A 48 -19.94 -17.53 0.59
CA SER A 48 -18.69 -17.00 1.14
C SER A 48 -17.51 -17.82 0.66
N ARG A 49 -16.47 -17.16 0.21
CA ARG A 49 -15.19 -17.74 -0.20
C ARG A 49 -14.08 -17.19 0.68
N GLN A 50 -13.05 -18.00 0.83
CA GLN A 50 -11.88 -17.66 1.63
C GLN A 50 -10.60 -17.98 0.86
N ALA A 51 -9.56 -17.23 1.18
CA ALA A 51 -8.20 -17.48 0.69
C ALA A 51 -7.20 -17.10 1.77
N THR A 52 -6.03 -17.70 1.72
CA THR A 52 -4.90 -17.32 2.56
C THR A 52 -3.94 -16.47 1.74
N MET A 53 -3.56 -15.34 2.28
CA MET A 53 -2.60 -14.43 1.66
C MET A 53 -1.33 -14.36 2.52
N GLN A 54 -0.19 -14.67 1.92
CA GLN A 54 1.11 -14.47 2.53
C GLN A 54 1.74 -13.22 1.93
N VAL A 55 2.02 -12.23 2.75
CA VAL A 55 2.54 -10.94 2.31
C VAL A 55 3.95 -10.71 2.82
N GLN A 56 4.82 -10.32 1.91
CA GLN A 56 6.12 -9.73 2.20
C GLN A 56 6.07 -8.25 1.87
N GLN A 57 6.59 -7.44 2.75
CA GLN A 57 6.58 -5.98 2.60
C GLN A 57 8.02 -5.45 2.61
N ASP A 58 8.34 -4.67 1.59
CA ASP A 58 9.59 -3.93 1.47
C ASP A 58 9.27 -2.45 1.28
N GLY A 59 9.26 -1.71 2.38
CA GLY A 59 8.81 -0.32 2.40
C GLY A 59 7.34 -0.20 1.98
N SER A 60 7.10 0.41 0.83
CA SER A 60 5.77 0.54 0.23
C SER A 60 5.41 -0.58 -0.75
N LYS A 61 6.35 -1.47 -1.08
CA LYS A 61 6.12 -2.56 -2.02
C LYS A 61 5.63 -3.81 -1.31
N LEU A 62 4.67 -4.47 -1.93
CA LEU A 62 4.08 -5.70 -1.47
C LEU A 62 4.31 -6.81 -2.50
N SER A 63 4.65 -7.98 -2.01
CA SER A 63 4.76 -9.19 -2.80
C SER A 63 4.31 -10.37 -1.95
N GLY A 64 4.01 -11.49 -2.60
CA GLY A 64 3.64 -12.68 -1.88
C GLY A 64 2.83 -13.66 -2.68
N THR A 65 2.07 -14.48 -1.98
CA THR A 65 1.20 -15.49 -2.57
C THR A 65 -0.22 -15.35 -2.06
N PHE A 66 -1.15 -15.75 -2.91
CA PHE A 66 -2.57 -15.80 -2.63
C PHE A 66 -3.06 -17.22 -2.94
N GLU A 67 -3.50 -17.93 -1.93
CA GLU A 67 -3.94 -19.32 -2.04
C GLU A 67 -5.44 -19.42 -1.80
N ASP A 68 -6.15 -19.90 -2.80
CA ASP A 68 -7.57 -20.21 -2.72
C ASP A 68 -7.85 -21.67 -3.13
N GLU A 69 -9.11 -22.02 -3.26
CA GLU A 69 -9.53 -23.36 -3.72
C GLU A 69 -9.02 -23.73 -5.12
N SER A 70 -8.64 -22.74 -5.92
CA SER A 70 -8.14 -22.96 -7.28
C SER A 70 -6.62 -23.18 -7.31
N GLY A 71 -5.92 -22.91 -6.23
CA GLY A 71 -4.48 -23.04 -6.10
C GLY A 71 -3.78 -21.78 -5.63
N SER A 72 -2.47 -21.75 -5.82
CA SER A 72 -1.60 -20.65 -5.41
C SER A 72 -1.38 -19.68 -6.57
N SER A 73 -1.52 -18.40 -6.32
CA SER A 73 -1.31 -17.32 -7.28
C SER A 73 -0.33 -16.31 -6.74
N GLN A 74 0.40 -15.62 -7.61
CA GLN A 74 1.31 -14.57 -7.18
C GLN A 74 0.58 -13.26 -6.92
N LEU A 75 1.03 -12.56 -5.90
CA LEU A 75 0.52 -11.28 -5.46
C LEU A 75 1.62 -10.22 -5.56
N ALA A 76 1.27 -9.06 -6.08
CA ALA A 76 2.15 -7.90 -6.10
C ALA A 76 1.33 -6.63 -5.93
N GLY A 77 1.88 -5.65 -5.22
CA GLY A 77 1.17 -4.41 -4.98
C GLY A 77 1.98 -3.37 -4.23
N SER A 78 1.27 -2.44 -3.63
CA SER A 78 1.84 -1.36 -2.84
C SER A 78 0.92 -0.95 -1.70
N ILE A 79 1.51 -0.29 -0.72
CA ILE A 79 0.80 0.29 0.41
C ILE A 79 1.28 1.73 0.62
N ALA A 80 0.36 2.63 0.86
CA ALA A 80 0.62 4.04 1.17
C ALA A 80 -0.16 4.42 2.43
N GLY A 81 0.53 4.68 3.53
CA GLY A 81 -0.11 4.86 4.82
C GLY A 81 -0.89 3.61 5.22
N ASN A 82 -2.20 3.72 5.32
CA ASN A 82 -3.12 2.61 5.58
C ASN A 82 -3.87 2.11 4.33
N LYS A 83 -3.59 2.68 3.15
CA LYS A 83 -4.24 2.27 1.90
C LYS A 83 -3.41 1.21 1.21
N VAL A 84 -4.00 0.07 0.97
CA VAL A 84 -3.38 -1.07 0.30
C VAL A 84 -3.98 -1.26 -1.08
N SER A 85 -3.14 -1.58 -2.05
CA SER A 85 -3.53 -1.93 -3.40
C SER A 85 -2.63 -3.05 -3.90
N PHE A 86 -3.22 -4.16 -4.28
CA PHE A 86 -2.48 -5.30 -4.81
C PHE A 86 -3.27 -6.01 -5.90
N SER A 87 -2.56 -6.72 -6.75
CA SER A 87 -3.14 -7.55 -7.79
C SER A 87 -2.70 -9.00 -7.64
N VAL A 88 -3.62 -9.89 -7.95
CA VAL A 88 -3.43 -11.34 -7.94
C VAL A 88 -3.57 -11.85 -9.35
N GLN A 89 -2.54 -12.52 -9.85
CA GLN A 89 -2.54 -13.13 -11.17
C GLN A 89 -3.02 -14.57 -11.04
N ILE A 90 -4.21 -14.86 -11.55
CA ILE A 90 -4.81 -16.19 -11.43
C ILE A 90 -4.04 -17.20 -12.32
N GLN A 91 -3.55 -18.24 -11.69
CA GLN A 91 -2.84 -19.32 -12.40
C GLN A 91 -3.74 -20.02 -13.42
N GLY A 92 -3.20 -20.21 -14.63
CA GLY A 92 -3.91 -20.92 -15.69
C GLY A 92 -5.00 -20.13 -16.41
N ARG A 93 -5.19 -18.85 -16.07
CA ARG A 93 -6.11 -17.95 -16.76
C ARG A 93 -5.44 -16.60 -17.00
N PRO A 94 -5.61 -15.96 -18.16
CA PRO A 94 -5.11 -14.61 -18.41
C PRO A 94 -5.99 -13.57 -17.69
N MET A 95 -6.16 -13.73 -16.41
CA MET A 95 -6.99 -12.86 -15.58
C MET A 95 -6.21 -12.38 -14.36
N THR A 96 -6.23 -11.08 -14.15
CA THR A 96 -5.71 -10.44 -12.96
C THR A 96 -6.86 -9.88 -12.15
N VAL A 97 -6.82 -10.02 -10.85
CA VAL A 97 -7.80 -9.42 -9.94
C VAL A 97 -7.12 -8.32 -9.16
N ALA A 98 -7.63 -7.10 -9.25
CA ALA A 98 -7.13 -5.96 -8.52
C ALA A 98 -7.91 -5.77 -7.22
N PHE A 99 -7.20 -5.72 -6.11
CA PHE A 99 -7.73 -5.49 -4.77
C PHE A 99 -7.30 -4.11 -4.29
N THR A 100 -8.22 -3.36 -3.72
CA THR A 100 -7.95 -2.09 -3.06
C THR A 100 -8.66 -2.05 -1.72
N GLY A 101 -8.04 -1.45 -0.72
CA GLY A 101 -8.64 -1.39 0.59
C GLY A 101 -7.85 -0.56 1.58
N THR A 102 -8.27 -0.65 2.82
CA THR A 102 -7.63 0.00 3.97
C THR A 102 -7.27 -1.03 5.03
N VAL A 103 -6.19 -0.74 5.73
CA VAL A 103 -5.67 -1.53 6.84
C VAL A 103 -6.04 -0.83 8.14
N ASP A 104 -6.57 -1.59 9.09
CA ASP A 104 -6.86 -1.14 10.45
C ASP A 104 -6.37 -2.21 11.43
N GLY A 105 -5.13 -2.04 11.90
CA GLY A 105 -4.47 -3.02 12.77
C GLY A 105 -4.35 -4.40 12.12
N ASP A 106 -5.03 -5.37 12.70
CA ASP A 106 -5.05 -6.76 12.24
C ASP A 106 -6.20 -7.08 11.29
N LYS A 107 -6.85 -6.04 10.76
CA LYS A 107 -7.96 -6.16 9.82
C LYS A 107 -7.70 -5.32 8.57
N MET A 108 -8.18 -5.84 7.46
CA MET A 108 -8.23 -5.12 6.19
C MET A 108 -9.63 -5.23 5.60
N SER A 109 -10.03 -4.25 4.83
CA SER A 109 -11.28 -4.30 4.07
C SER A 109 -11.21 -3.44 2.83
N GLY A 110 -11.95 -3.80 1.82
CA GLY A 110 -11.95 -3.05 0.58
C GLY A 110 -12.82 -3.68 -0.49
N THR A 111 -12.46 -3.37 -1.73
CA THR A 111 -13.15 -3.88 -2.92
C THR A 111 -12.16 -4.53 -3.88
N PHE A 112 -12.64 -5.44 -4.70
CA PHE A 112 -11.86 -6.04 -5.76
C PHE A 112 -12.60 -6.00 -7.09
N GLN A 113 -11.83 -5.98 -8.17
CA GLN A 113 -12.32 -5.99 -9.53
C GLN A 113 -11.50 -6.98 -10.37
N PRO A 114 -12.13 -7.91 -11.06
CA PRO A 114 -11.43 -8.70 -12.06
C PRO A 114 -11.02 -7.80 -13.23
N GLN A 115 -9.74 -7.83 -13.58
CA GLN A 115 -9.16 -7.14 -14.72
C GLN A 115 -8.63 -8.17 -15.71
N GLY A 116 -9.02 -8.03 -16.95
CA GLY A 116 -8.53 -8.89 -18.00
C GLY A 116 -9.49 -10.02 -18.37
N GLY A 117 -9.57 -10.28 -19.58
CA GLY A 117 -10.49 -11.03 -20.37
C GLY A 117 -10.84 -10.18 -21.57
N GLY A 118 -9.83 -9.56 -22.17
CA GLY A 118 -9.95 -8.92 -23.46
C GLY A 118 -10.26 -9.95 -24.52
N GLY A 119 -11.51 -10.38 -24.58
CA GLY A 119 -12.11 -10.99 -25.74
C GLY A 119 -12.65 -9.88 -26.61
N GLY A 120 -11.92 -9.49 -27.66
CA GLY A 120 -12.47 -8.72 -28.74
C GLY A 120 -13.65 -9.47 -29.32
N GLY A 121 -14.80 -8.85 -29.31
CA GLY A 121 -16.00 -9.36 -29.96
C GLY A 121 -17.02 -8.23 -29.98
N GLY A 122 -17.09 -7.51 -31.09
CA GLY A 122 -18.16 -6.58 -31.34
C GLY A 122 -19.51 -7.30 -31.28
N GLY A 123 -20.33 -6.88 -30.35
CA GLY A 123 -21.70 -7.31 -30.23
C GLY A 123 -22.50 -6.19 -29.61
N ARG A 124 -23.29 -5.55 -30.43
CA ARG A 124 -24.30 -4.60 -30.02
C ARG A 124 -25.28 -5.24 -29.06
N GLY A 125 -25.57 -4.54 -27.99
CA GLY A 125 -26.82 -4.67 -27.23
C GLY A 125 -26.74 -5.68 -26.12
N GLY A 126 -26.71 -5.17 -24.91
CA GLY A 126 -26.89 -5.98 -23.72
C GLY A 126 -26.64 -5.16 -22.47
N ARG A 127 -27.70 -4.75 -21.89
CA ARG A 127 -27.80 -4.13 -20.58
C ARG A 127 -26.78 -4.65 -19.60
N GLY A 128 -26.00 -3.71 -19.02
CA GLY A 128 -25.65 -3.72 -17.62
C GLY A 128 -25.01 -5.01 -17.10
N GLY A 129 -23.88 -5.41 -17.62
CA GLY A 129 -22.94 -6.16 -16.82
C GLY A 129 -22.35 -5.20 -15.80
N GLY A 130 -23.01 -5.05 -14.65
CA GLY A 130 -22.48 -4.29 -13.55
C GLY A 130 -21.10 -4.87 -13.21
N GLN A 131 -20.07 -4.10 -13.44
CA GLN A 131 -18.78 -4.34 -12.79
C GLN A 131 -19.04 -4.12 -11.30
N GLY A 132 -19.60 -5.14 -10.68
CA GLY A 132 -19.89 -5.11 -9.26
C GLY A 132 -18.57 -5.01 -8.52
N ASN A 133 -18.36 -3.89 -7.86
CA ASN A 133 -17.35 -3.82 -6.84
C ASN A 133 -17.70 -4.87 -5.79
N HIS A 134 -16.93 -5.93 -5.79
CA HIS A 134 -17.06 -6.97 -4.78
C HIS A 134 -16.28 -6.56 -3.55
N SER A 135 -16.91 -6.59 -2.39
CA SER A 135 -16.24 -6.31 -1.12
C SER A 135 -15.47 -7.54 -0.61
N TRP A 136 -14.37 -7.26 0.05
CA TRP A 136 -13.56 -8.28 0.72
C TRP A 136 -13.12 -7.79 2.09
N THR A 137 -12.79 -8.72 2.95
CA THR A 137 -12.21 -8.48 4.28
C THR A 137 -11.02 -9.39 4.49
N GLY A 138 -10.06 -8.92 5.26
CA GLY A 138 -8.88 -9.68 5.65
C GLY A 138 -8.65 -9.61 7.15
N VAL A 139 -8.23 -10.70 7.74
CA VAL A 139 -7.86 -10.79 9.15
C VAL A 139 -6.49 -11.43 9.25
N ARG A 140 -5.61 -10.84 10.05
CA ARG A 140 -4.28 -11.39 10.33
C ARG A 140 -4.41 -12.72 11.08
N GLN A 141 -3.62 -13.70 10.67
CA GLN A 141 -3.51 -15.01 11.29
C GLN A 141 -2.44 -15.06 12.37
#